data_50c641b93504cae5c27d20c7ba9eeed9
#
_entry.id   50c641b93504cae5c27d20c7ba9eeed9
#
_cell.length_a   1.000
_cell.length_b   1.000
_cell.length_c   1.000
_cell.angle_alpha   90.00
_cell.angle_beta   90.00
_cell.angle_gamma   90.00
#
_symmetry.space_group_name_H-M   'P 1'
#
loop_
_entity.id
_entity.type
_entity.pdbx_description
1 polymer ?
#
loop_
_entity_poly.entity_id
_entity_poly.type
_entity_poly.pdbx_seq_one_letter_code
_entity_poly.pdbx_strand_id
1 'polypeptide(L)'
;ADQFAQWQREAQRSYPRAVAIEEKFAELLPPVSLGHTPASFAELAAGVFRPKPPEEVATGHVHSVAVSVPEQAGKILETLKLLGAGQWMSFGSLTRDCTVSMQVVGRFLALLELYKAKAVDAQQEEALGQLDLSWTGLDVDPAVVAAANWD
;
A
#
# COMPACT_ATOMS: atom_id res chain seq x y z
N ALA A 1 -9.60 15.74 31.63
CA ALA A 1 -9.43 16.77 32.66
C ALA A 1 -8.49 16.30 33.76
N ASP A 2 -8.66 15.13 34.35
CA ASP A 2 -7.90 14.63 35.51
C ASP A 2 -6.40 14.42 35.20
N GLN A 3 -6.06 13.97 34.01
CA GLN A 3 -4.69 13.78 33.60
C GLN A 3 -3.91 15.10 33.49
N PHE A 4 -4.56 16.16 32.99
CA PHE A 4 -3.95 17.51 32.97
C PHE A 4 -3.75 18.07 34.39
N ALA A 5 -4.70 17.86 35.27
CA ALA A 5 -4.60 18.26 36.68
C ALA A 5 -3.47 17.49 37.40
N GLN A 6 -3.24 16.24 37.03
CA GLN A 6 -2.12 15.46 37.56
C GLN A 6 -0.78 16.01 37.06
N TRP A 7 -0.64 16.24 35.76
CA TRP A 7 0.58 16.81 35.16
C TRP A 7 0.89 18.20 35.76
N GLN A 8 -0.14 19.03 35.97
CA GLN A 8 0.04 20.34 36.60
C GLN A 8 0.58 20.20 38.03
N ARG A 9 0.06 19.25 38.82
CA ARG A 9 0.56 18.98 40.18
C ARG A 9 1.98 18.45 40.17
N GLU A 10 2.35 17.61 39.22
CA GLU A 10 3.70 17.09 39.05
C GLU A 10 4.69 18.20 38.65
N ALA A 11 4.29 19.06 37.70
CA ALA A 11 5.10 20.20 37.29
C ALA A 11 5.35 21.21 38.43
N GLN A 12 4.34 21.41 39.28
CA GLN A 12 4.48 22.28 40.47
C GLN A 12 5.45 21.75 41.54
N ARG A 13 5.83 20.47 41.47
CA ARG A 13 6.86 19.87 42.36
C ARG A 13 8.28 20.06 41.83
N SER A 14 8.43 20.55 40.60
CA SER A 14 9.73 20.83 40.00
C SER A 14 10.14 22.26 40.27
N TYR A 15 11.26 22.43 40.90
CA TYR A 15 11.86 23.74 41.20
C TYR A 15 13.00 23.98 40.21
N PRO A 16 12.76 24.69 39.08
CA PRO A 16 13.82 24.98 38.15
C PRO A 16 14.89 25.86 38.86
N ARG A 17 16.15 25.62 38.52
CA ARG A 17 17.25 26.44 39.00
C ARG A 17 17.06 27.87 38.52
N ALA A 18 16.81 28.79 39.45
CA ALA A 18 16.66 30.23 39.16
C ALA A 18 17.96 31.03 39.22
N VAL A 19 19.05 30.35 39.55
CA VAL A 19 20.37 30.99 39.70
C VAL A 19 21.19 30.73 38.44
N ALA A 20 21.79 31.78 37.89
CA ALA A 20 22.75 31.67 36.79
C ALA A 20 24.01 30.89 37.24
N ILE A 21 24.72 30.34 36.25
CA ILE A 21 26.01 29.70 36.49
C ILE A 21 26.97 30.75 37.06
N GLU A 22 27.75 30.40 38.10
CA GLU A 22 28.76 31.27 38.65
C GLU A 22 29.74 31.70 37.55
N GLU A 23 30.14 32.99 37.56
CA GLU A 23 31.01 33.57 36.53
C GLU A 23 32.31 32.78 36.31
N LYS A 24 32.87 32.21 37.36
CA LYS A 24 34.09 31.37 37.29
C LYS A 24 33.94 30.10 36.43
N PHE A 25 32.71 29.68 36.16
CA PHE A 25 32.40 28.50 35.33
C PHE A 25 31.79 28.87 33.97
N ALA A 26 31.56 30.14 33.69
CA ALA A 26 30.94 30.56 32.43
C ALA A 26 31.81 30.20 31.22
N GLU A 27 33.14 30.24 31.37
CA GLU A 27 34.08 29.87 30.31
C GLU A 27 34.17 28.35 30.02
N LEU A 28 33.65 27.52 30.95
CA LEU A 28 33.63 26.05 30.75
C LEU A 28 32.52 25.59 29.82
N LEU A 29 31.58 26.46 29.52
CA LEU A 29 30.51 26.13 28.56
C LEU A 29 30.99 26.44 27.14
N PRO A 30 30.93 25.45 26.22
CA PRO A 30 31.25 25.73 24.84
C PRO A 30 30.26 26.74 24.25
N PRO A 31 30.70 27.65 23.38
CA PRO A 31 29.81 28.59 22.73
C PRO A 31 28.77 27.83 21.91
N VAL A 32 27.49 28.05 22.19
CA VAL A 32 26.41 27.46 21.45
C VAL A 32 26.15 28.32 20.21
N SER A 33 26.49 27.79 19.02
CA SER A 33 26.12 28.40 17.75
C SER A 33 24.89 27.70 17.21
N LEU A 34 23.78 28.41 17.12
CA LEU A 34 22.52 27.86 16.57
C LEU A 34 22.52 27.88 15.06
N GLY A 35 23.51 28.45 14.37
CA GLY A 35 23.54 28.58 12.91
C GLY A 35 22.44 29.48 12.31
N HIS A 36 21.69 30.16 13.17
CA HIS A 36 20.59 31.03 12.78
C HIS A 36 20.77 32.43 13.35
N THR A 37 20.42 33.45 12.57
CA THR A 37 20.20 34.80 13.07
C THR A 37 18.84 34.88 13.77
N PRO A 38 18.61 35.88 14.66
CA PRO A 38 17.30 36.09 15.27
C PRO A 38 16.16 36.18 14.24
N ALA A 39 16.41 36.79 13.08
CA ALA A 39 15.43 36.91 12.00
C ALA A 39 15.15 35.53 11.35
N SER A 40 16.18 34.77 10.98
CA SER A 40 15.98 33.46 10.37
C SER A 40 15.35 32.45 11.35
N PHE A 41 15.63 32.56 12.64
CA PHE A 41 14.98 31.76 13.66
C PHE A 41 13.49 32.12 13.82
N ALA A 42 13.15 33.40 13.76
CA ALA A 42 11.75 33.85 13.77
C ALA A 42 10.97 33.34 12.56
N GLU A 43 11.58 33.33 11.36
CA GLU A 43 10.97 32.77 10.16
C GLU A 43 10.75 31.26 10.30
N LEU A 44 11.72 30.52 10.82
CA LEU A 44 11.59 29.10 11.09
C LEU A 44 10.44 28.84 12.06
N ALA A 45 10.37 29.57 13.17
CA ALA A 45 9.32 29.44 14.16
C ALA A 45 7.95 29.79 13.58
N ALA A 46 7.83 30.86 12.77
CA ALA A 46 6.59 31.20 12.09
C ALA A 46 6.15 30.10 11.09
N GLY A 47 7.10 29.37 10.49
CA GLY A 47 6.83 28.25 9.61
C GLY A 47 6.12 27.08 10.31
N VAL A 48 6.44 26.84 11.57
CA VAL A 48 5.83 25.74 12.37
C VAL A 48 4.35 25.99 12.64
N PHE A 49 3.95 27.26 12.79
CA PHE A 49 2.57 27.66 13.06
C PHE A 49 1.75 27.93 11.80
N ARG A 50 2.34 27.80 10.60
CA ARG A 50 1.55 27.89 9.37
C ARG A 50 0.57 26.72 9.31
N PRO A 51 -0.72 26.97 9.02
CA PRO A 51 -1.67 25.88 8.81
C PRO A 51 -1.13 24.98 7.70
N LYS A 52 -0.98 23.68 8.00
CA LYS A 52 -0.67 22.71 6.95
C LYS A 52 -1.81 22.74 5.93
N PRO A 53 -1.50 22.74 4.64
CA PRO A 53 -2.54 22.51 3.64
C PRO A 53 -3.26 21.20 4.03
N PRO A 54 -4.59 21.13 3.83
CA PRO A 54 -5.31 19.87 4.05
C PRO A 54 -4.58 18.78 3.27
N GLU A 55 -4.37 17.61 3.90
CA GLU A 55 -3.84 16.46 3.19
C GLU A 55 -4.82 16.11 2.08
N GLU A 56 -4.58 16.61 0.89
CA GLU A 56 -5.28 16.14 -0.29
C GLU A 56 -4.82 14.70 -0.52
N VAL A 57 -5.68 13.75 -0.17
CA VAL A 57 -5.51 12.39 -0.62
C VAL A 57 -5.53 12.46 -2.15
N ALA A 58 -4.36 12.27 -2.75
CA ALA A 58 -4.23 12.29 -4.20
C ALA A 58 -5.06 11.14 -4.78
N THR A 59 -6.31 11.42 -5.13
CA THR A 59 -7.22 10.45 -5.78
C THR A 59 -6.98 10.35 -7.29
N GLY A 60 -6.03 11.13 -7.83
CA GLY A 60 -5.70 11.15 -9.25
C GLY A 60 -5.17 9.82 -9.81
N HIS A 61 -4.70 8.90 -8.95
CA HIS A 61 -4.31 7.54 -9.35
C HIS A 61 -5.44 6.52 -9.19
N VAL A 62 -6.61 6.94 -8.70
CA VAL A 62 -7.81 6.09 -8.61
C VAL A 62 -8.52 5.94 -9.95
N HIS A 63 -8.10 6.68 -10.99
CA HIS A 63 -8.46 6.36 -12.36
C HIS A 63 -7.64 5.17 -12.87
N SER A 64 -7.62 4.08 -12.10
CA SER A 64 -7.18 2.80 -12.63
C SER A 64 -8.16 2.41 -13.73
N VAL A 65 -7.62 2.03 -14.88
CA VAL A 65 -8.38 1.40 -15.94
C VAL A 65 -9.23 0.32 -15.28
N ALA A 66 -10.56 0.48 -15.31
CA ALA A 66 -11.46 -0.52 -14.75
C ALA A 66 -11.22 -1.83 -15.52
N VAL A 67 -10.60 -2.79 -14.85
CA VAL A 67 -10.31 -4.10 -15.44
C VAL A 67 -11.50 -5.00 -15.16
N SER A 68 -12.20 -5.42 -16.22
CA SER A 68 -13.32 -6.33 -16.11
C SER A 68 -12.84 -7.75 -15.81
N VAL A 69 -13.15 -8.27 -14.64
CA VAL A 69 -12.79 -9.64 -14.23
C VAL A 69 -13.42 -10.68 -15.16
N PRO A 70 -14.70 -10.56 -15.59
CA PRO A 70 -15.28 -11.45 -16.58
C PRO A 70 -14.52 -11.49 -17.91
N GLU A 71 -14.08 -10.35 -18.41
CA GLU A 71 -13.27 -10.30 -19.65
C GLU A 71 -11.92 -11.01 -19.48
N GLN A 72 -11.27 -10.85 -18.30
CA GLN A 72 -10.04 -11.56 -18.02
C GLN A 72 -10.26 -13.06 -17.90
N ALA A 73 -11.38 -13.51 -17.33
CA ALA A 73 -11.76 -14.92 -17.28
C ALA A 73 -11.96 -15.51 -18.69
N GLY A 74 -12.62 -14.75 -19.57
CA GLY A 74 -12.77 -15.13 -20.98
C GLY A 74 -11.42 -15.34 -21.66
N LYS A 75 -10.48 -14.42 -21.52
CA LYS A 75 -9.12 -14.52 -22.10
C LYS A 75 -8.34 -15.74 -21.56
N ILE A 76 -8.43 -16.03 -20.27
CA ILE A 76 -7.79 -17.21 -19.68
C ILE A 76 -8.36 -18.47 -20.31
N LEU A 77 -9.70 -18.63 -20.32
CA LEU A 77 -10.36 -19.81 -20.87
C LEU A 77 -10.07 -19.97 -22.37
N GLU A 78 -10.15 -18.92 -23.15
CA GLU A 78 -9.83 -18.97 -24.57
C GLU A 78 -8.39 -19.47 -24.81
N THR A 79 -7.41 -18.92 -24.08
CA THR A 79 -6.02 -19.33 -24.23
C THR A 79 -5.80 -20.79 -23.81
N LEU A 80 -6.36 -21.20 -22.67
CA LEU A 80 -6.20 -22.57 -22.17
C LEU A 80 -6.97 -23.60 -23.01
N LYS A 81 -8.13 -23.24 -23.58
CA LYS A 81 -8.88 -24.09 -24.51
C LYS A 81 -8.13 -24.31 -25.83
N LEU A 82 -7.45 -23.28 -26.35
CA LEU A 82 -6.59 -23.41 -27.53
C LEU A 82 -5.42 -24.34 -27.28
N LEU A 83 -4.89 -24.36 -26.05
CA LEU A 83 -3.82 -25.29 -25.68
C LEU A 83 -4.31 -26.73 -25.54
N GLY A 84 -5.53 -26.93 -25.11
CA GLY A 84 -6.19 -28.22 -24.91
C GLY A 84 -6.32 -28.63 -23.46
N ALA A 85 -7.30 -29.49 -23.15
CA ALA A 85 -7.54 -29.99 -21.82
C ALA A 85 -6.34 -30.81 -21.29
N GLY A 86 -5.99 -30.58 -20.02
CA GLY A 86 -4.86 -31.28 -19.38
C GLY A 86 -3.49 -30.73 -19.77
N GLN A 87 -3.40 -29.73 -20.65
CA GLN A 87 -2.13 -29.07 -20.98
C GLN A 87 -1.85 -27.94 -19.98
N TRP A 88 -0.61 -27.81 -19.54
CA TRP A 88 -0.21 -26.85 -18.53
C TRP A 88 0.46 -25.61 -19.13
N MET A 89 0.13 -24.47 -18.62
CA MET A 89 0.72 -23.18 -18.98
C MET A 89 0.97 -22.34 -17.73
N SER A 90 2.12 -21.65 -17.66
CA SER A 90 2.42 -20.79 -16.53
C SER A 90 1.56 -19.52 -16.53
N PHE A 91 1.17 -19.07 -15.33
CA PHE A 91 0.47 -17.79 -15.16
C PHE A 91 1.27 -16.61 -15.74
N GLY A 92 2.61 -16.65 -15.62
CA GLY A 92 3.48 -15.66 -16.25
C GLY A 92 3.32 -15.60 -17.77
N SER A 93 3.07 -16.72 -18.43
CA SER A 93 2.77 -16.74 -19.89
C SER A 93 1.40 -16.14 -20.20
N LEU A 94 0.41 -16.39 -19.33
CA LEU A 94 -0.94 -15.83 -19.47
C LEU A 94 -0.99 -14.32 -19.22
N THR A 95 0.03 -13.73 -18.58
CA THR A 95 0.05 -12.29 -18.27
C THR A 95 0.98 -11.48 -19.16
N ARG A 96 1.60 -12.08 -20.18
CA ARG A 96 2.56 -11.39 -21.08
C ARG A 96 1.97 -10.23 -21.87
N ASP A 97 0.69 -10.27 -22.16
CA ASP A 97 -0.06 -9.20 -22.85
C ASP A 97 -0.51 -8.07 -21.93
N CYS A 98 -0.33 -8.22 -20.61
CA CYS A 98 -0.70 -7.20 -19.64
C CYS A 98 0.29 -6.04 -19.67
N THR A 99 -0.19 -4.83 -19.94
CA THR A 99 0.64 -3.62 -20.00
C THR A 99 0.71 -2.87 -18.67
N VAL A 100 -0.26 -3.11 -17.77
CA VAL A 100 -0.36 -2.48 -16.43
C VAL A 100 -0.61 -3.52 -15.37
N SER A 101 -0.08 -3.28 -14.16
CA SER A 101 -0.20 -4.20 -13.02
C SER A 101 -1.66 -4.53 -12.66
N MET A 102 -2.59 -3.59 -12.86
CA MET A 102 -4.01 -3.81 -12.58
C MET A 102 -4.63 -4.90 -13.48
N GLN A 103 -4.15 -5.06 -14.71
CA GLN A 103 -4.58 -6.15 -15.59
C GLN A 103 -4.10 -7.50 -15.07
N VAL A 104 -2.88 -7.57 -14.53
CA VAL A 104 -2.35 -8.79 -13.91
C VAL A 104 -3.19 -9.18 -12.70
N VAL A 105 -3.52 -8.20 -11.84
CA VAL A 105 -4.40 -8.42 -10.68
C VAL A 105 -5.78 -8.90 -11.12
N GLY A 106 -6.40 -8.23 -12.10
CA GLY A 106 -7.70 -8.64 -12.62
C GLY A 106 -7.68 -10.05 -13.21
N ARG A 107 -6.57 -10.43 -13.90
CA ARG A 107 -6.38 -11.78 -14.44
C ARG A 107 -6.21 -12.82 -13.35
N PHE A 108 -5.52 -12.47 -12.27
CA PHE A 108 -5.39 -13.34 -11.11
C PHE A 108 -6.73 -13.56 -10.39
N LEU A 109 -7.51 -12.50 -10.19
CA LEU A 109 -8.86 -12.62 -9.61
C LEU A 109 -9.77 -13.49 -10.49
N ALA A 110 -9.74 -13.29 -11.79
CA ALA A 110 -10.47 -14.12 -12.75
C ALA A 110 -10.07 -15.60 -12.68
N LEU A 111 -8.77 -15.87 -12.53
CA LEU A 111 -8.24 -17.22 -12.30
C LEU A 111 -8.83 -17.87 -11.06
N LEU A 112 -8.89 -17.14 -9.93
CA LEU A 112 -9.45 -17.69 -8.69
C LEU A 112 -10.92 -18.07 -8.83
N GLU A 113 -11.71 -17.28 -9.57
CA GLU A 113 -13.10 -17.62 -9.84
C GLU A 113 -13.25 -18.85 -10.74
N LEU A 114 -12.40 -18.96 -11.78
CA LEU A 114 -12.39 -20.14 -12.66
C LEU A 114 -11.93 -21.41 -11.91
N TYR A 115 -10.96 -21.29 -11.02
CA TYR A 115 -10.51 -22.40 -10.17
C TYR A 115 -11.62 -22.84 -9.20
N LYS A 116 -12.29 -21.89 -8.56
CA LYS A 116 -13.45 -22.15 -7.70
C LYS A 116 -14.58 -22.86 -8.47
N ALA A 117 -14.81 -22.47 -9.71
CA ALA A 117 -15.78 -23.10 -10.61
C ALA A 117 -15.33 -24.45 -11.18
N LYS A 118 -14.12 -24.92 -10.82
CA LYS A 118 -13.53 -26.18 -11.32
C LYS A 118 -13.26 -26.19 -12.84
N ALA A 119 -13.27 -25.04 -13.50
CA ALA A 119 -12.98 -24.93 -14.92
C ALA A 119 -11.47 -24.95 -15.21
N VAL A 120 -10.65 -24.59 -14.22
CA VAL A 120 -9.20 -24.55 -14.30
C VAL A 120 -8.61 -25.28 -13.09
N ASP A 121 -7.61 -26.11 -13.31
CA ASP A 121 -6.74 -26.65 -12.30
C ASP A 121 -5.48 -25.79 -12.17
N ALA A 122 -4.94 -25.72 -10.95
CA ALA A 122 -3.74 -24.95 -10.64
C ALA A 122 -2.74 -25.81 -9.87
N GLN A 123 -1.45 -25.70 -10.20
CA GLN A 123 -0.35 -26.38 -9.53
C GLN A 123 0.77 -25.38 -9.21
N GLN A 124 1.28 -25.46 -7.99
CA GLN A 124 2.41 -24.66 -7.53
C GLN A 124 3.25 -25.52 -6.60
N GLU A 125 4.49 -25.77 -6.96
CA GLU A 125 5.38 -26.66 -6.18
C GLU A 125 5.87 -25.98 -4.89
N GLU A 126 6.17 -24.69 -4.97
CA GLU A 126 6.66 -23.90 -3.84
C GLU A 126 5.81 -22.64 -3.66
N ALA A 127 5.63 -22.21 -2.42
CA ALA A 127 4.91 -20.98 -2.12
C ALA A 127 5.61 -19.79 -2.80
N LEU A 128 4.83 -18.96 -3.52
CA LEU A 128 5.32 -17.85 -4.34
C LEU A 128 6.21 -18.27 -5.54
N GLY A 129 6.33 -19.56 -5.81
CA GLY A 129 6.99 -20.09 -7.00
C GLY A 129 6.12 -19.98 -8.26
N GLN A 130 6.53 -20.70 -9.29
CA GLN A 130 5.79 -20.74 -10.55
C GLN A 130 4.40 -21.34 -10.34
N LEU A 131 3.38 -20.66 -10.87
CA LEU A 131 2.00 -21.11 -10.86
C LEU A 131 1.64 -21.61 -12.27
N ASP A 132 1.35 -22.88 -12.39
CA ASP A 132 0.95 -23.54 -13.63
C ASP A 132 -0.54 -23.85 -13.61
N LEU A 133 -1.17 -23.68 -14.77
CA LEU A 133 -2.61 -23.72 -14.95
C LEU A 133 -2.98 -24.63 -16.10
N SER A 134 -4.08 -25.36 -15.94
CA SER A 134 -4.60 -26.26 -16.96
C SER A 134 -6.12 -26.19 -17.04
N TRP A 135 -6.67 -26.24 -18.24
CA TRP A 135 -8.11 -26.36 -18.42
C TRP A 135 -8.57 -27.79 -18.13
N THR A 136 -9.61 -27.92 -17.30
CA THR A 136 -10.17 -29.23 -16.91
C THR A 136 -11.04 -29.90 -17.98
N GLY A 137 -11.39 -29.15 -19.04
CA GLY A 137 -12.37 -29.59 -20.03
C GLY A 137 -13.80 -29.15 -19.72
N LEU A 138 -14.04 -28.59 -18.52
CA LEU A 138 -15.36 -28.06 -18.17
C LEU A 138 -15.59 -26.72 -18.84
N ASP A 139 -16.69 -26.62 -19.60
CA ASP A 139 -17.09 -25.37 -20.22
C ASP A 139 -17.99 -24.57 -19.29
N VAL A 140 -17.58 -23.34 -18.97
CA VAL A 140 -18.29 -22.42 -18.09
C VAL A 140 -18.43 -21.06 -18.76
N ASP A 141 -19.49 -20.34 -18.46
CA ASP A 141 -19.65 -18.96 -18.91
C ASP A 141 -18.80 -18.02 -18.02
N PRO A 142 -17.75 -17.39 -18.57
CA PRO A 142 -16.89 -16.49 -17.81
C PRO A 142 -17.65 -15.34 -17.15
N ALA A 143 -18.71 -14.85 -17.80
CA ALA A 143 -19.51 -13.74 -17.29
C ALA A 143 -20.29 -14.14 -16.03
N VAL A 144 -20.83 -15.36 -16.01
CA VAL A 144 -21.59 -15.88 -14.86
C VAL A 144 -20.66 -16.20 -13.69
N VAL A 145 -19.54 -16.86 -13.98
CA VAL A 145 -18.58 -17.31 -12.94
C VAL A 145 -17.93 -16.11 -12.25
N ALA A 146 -17.53 -15.10 -12.99
CA ALA A 146 -16.82 -13.96 -12.44
C ALA A 146 -17.74 -12.84 -11.90
N ALA A 147 -19.03 -12.84 -12.24
CA ALA A 147 -20.00 -11.87 -11.70
C ALA A 147 -20.53 -12.25 -10.31
N ALA A 148 -20.48 -13.52 -9.93
CA ALA A 148 -21.20 -14.07 -8.78
C ALA A 148 -20.68 -13.63 -7.38
N ASN A 149 -19.60 -12.85 -7.28
CA ASN A 149 -18.92 -12.60 -6.00
C ASN A 149 -18.56 -11.13 -5.71
N TRP A 150 -19.13 -10.16 -6.41
CA TRP A 150 -18.78 -8.73 -6.23
C TRP A 150 -19.94 -7.85 -5.76
N ASP A 151 -21.02 -8.46 -5.20
CA ASP A 151 -22.12 -7.78 -4.49
C ASP A 151 -21.91 -7.75 -2.98
#